data_5cd931966fd32294ab47b2a8e43a5235
#
_entry.id   5cd931966fd32294ab47b2a8e43a5235
#
_cell.length_a   1.000
_cell.length_b   1.000
_cell.length_c   1.000
_cell.angle_alpha   90.00
_cell.angle_beta   90.00
_cell.angle_gamma   90.00
#
_symmetry.space_group_name_H-M   'P 1'
#
loop_
_entity.id
_entity.type
_entity.pdbx_description
1 polymer ?
#
loop_
_entity_poly.entity_id
_entity_poly.type
_entity_poly.pdbx_seq_one_letter_code
_entity_poly.pdbx_strand_id
1 'polypeptide(L)'
;KAMLFLGSGSVIHAMEEVVGHEPILAQDMRLMGGLRKKMPITAITFFIGCIAISGIPPLAGFWSKDEILGQAFNSFPLLWLIGFITAGMTAFYMFRLYFLTFEGDFRGENQDLQNSLLAFAGKEKDEEHEEHEVGKIHESAWPMTLPLAVLAIPSVFIGFIGVPWNSIFANLLDPIEAIESAEKFSWGEFLPLAIASVAISSVGILLAVLTYYLNRLDLGVSLSKKYPKINSFLQNKWYLDDFNEKIFVKGSRKLAREVLEVDAKVVDGVVNLTGLLTLGSGEGLKYFETGRAQFYALIVFGGVIALVALFGVVGA
;
A
#
# COMPACT_ATOMS: atom_id res chain seq x y z
N LYS A 1 -2.59 -8.64 -12.50
CA LYS A 1 -2.33 -7.48 -11.61
C LYS A 1 -1.09 -6.70 -12.00
N ALA A 2 0.04 -7.37 -12.32
CA ALA A 2 1.26 -6.70 -12.77
C ALA A 2 1.01 -5.81 -13.99
N MET A 3 0.28 -6.32 -14.99
CA MET A 3 -0.10 -5.58 -16.18
C MET A 3 -0.97 -4.35 -15.86
N LEU A 4 -1.95 -4.48 -14.97
CA LEU A 4 -2.79 -3.35 -14.54
C LEU A 4 -1.98 -2.29 -13.79
N PHE A 5 -1.04 -2.71 -12.94
CA PHE A 5 -0.16 -1.82 -12.19
C PHE A 5 0.78 -1.03 -13.13
N LEU A 6 1.45 -1.73 -14.04
CA LEU A 6 2.32 -1.08 -15.04
C LEU A 6 1.52 -0.17 -15.98
N GLY A 7 0.32 -0.60 -16.38
CA GLY A 7 -0.59 0.23 -17.18
C GLY A 7 -1.03 1.50 -16.46
N SER A 8 -1.28 1.41 -15.15
CA SER A 8 -1.55 2.61 -14.33
C SER A 8 -0.36 3.56 -14.30
N GLY A 9 0.87 3.03 -14.16
CA GLY A 9 2.09 3.83 -14.24
C GLY A 9 2.24 4.56 -15.58
N SER A 10 1.92 3.87 -16.69
CA SER A 10 1.92 4.47 -18.03
C SER A 10 0.91 5.61 -18.17
N VAL A 11 -0.29 5.45 -17.59
CA VAL A 11 -1.33 6.51 -17.58
C VAL A 11 -0.90 7.69 -16.71
N ILE A 12 -0.37 7.45 -15.52
CA ILE A 12 0.09 8.50 -14.61
C ILE A 12 1.20 9.32 -15.26
N HIS A 13 2.18 8.67 -15.87
CA HIS A 13 3.28 9.34 -16.58
C HIS A 13 2.74 10.27 -17.68
N ALA A 14 1.79 9.81 -18.48
CA ALA A 14 1.17 10.63 -19.51
C ALA A 14 0.31 11.78 -18.94
N MET A 15 -0.31 11.58 -17.76
CA MET A 15 -1.07 12.63 -17.09
C MET A 15 -0.17 13.70 -16.48
N GLU A 16 1.01 13.33 -15.96
CA GLU A 16 1.98 14.29 -15.40
C GLU A 16 2.42 15.35 -16.41
N GLU A 17 2.47 15.01 -17.69
CA GLU A 17 2.78 15.98 -18.76
C GLU A 17 1.71 17.07 -18.93
N VAL A 18 0.47 16.82 -18.47
CA VAL A 18 -0.65 17.75 -18.63
C VAL A 18 -1.01 18.47 -17.34
N VAL A 19 -1.04 17.73 -16.21
CA VAL A 19 -1.49 18.26 -14.91
C VAL A 19 -0.34 18.57 -13.97
N GLY A 20 0.91 18.34 -14.41
CA GLY A 20 2.10 18.49 -13.58
C GLY A 20 2.35 17.28 -12.66
N HIS A 21 3.48 17.33 -11.94
CA HIS A 21 3.96 16.23 -11.09
C HIS A 21 3.25 16.11 -9.73
N GLU A 22 2.12 16.79 -9.54
CA GLU A 22 1.32 16.62 -8.32
C GLU A 22 0.58 15.28 -8.34
N PRO A 23 0.93 14.31 -7.43
CA PRO A 23 0.37 12.97 -7.46
C PRO A 23 -1.16 12.93 -7.35
N ILE A 24 -1.73 13.89 -6.62
CA ILE A 24 -3.19 14.02 -6.44
C ILE A 24 -3.90 14.31 -7.76
N LEU A 25 -3.29 15.08 -8.65
CA LEU A 25 -3.86 15.42 -9.94
C LEU A 25 -3.60 14.31 -10.97
N ALA A 26 -2.36 13.83 -11.05
CA ALA A 26 -1.96 12.83 -12.04
C ALA A 26 -2.60 11.44 -11.81
N GLN A 27 -2.95 11.10 -10.56
CA GLN A 27 -3.53 9.81 -10.21
C GLN A 27 -5.06 9.82 -10.13
N ASP A 28 -5.71 10.97 -10.17
CA ASP A 28 -7.16 11.05 -10.02
C ASP A 28 -7.89 10.80 -11.34
N MET A 29 -8.64 9.68 -11.40
CA MET A 29 -9.39 9.30 -12.60
C MET A 29 -10.49 10.30 -12.99
N ARG A 30 -10.86 11.24 -12.11
CA ARG A 30 -11.83 12.31 -12.44
C ARG A 30 -11.25 13.31 -13.43
N LEU A 31 -9.92 13.47 -13.48
CA LEU A 31 -9.22 14.30 -14.47
C LEU A 31 -8.87 13.53 -15.75
N MET A 32 -8.95 12.21 -15.76
CA MET A 32 -8.69 11.39 -16.92
C MET A 32 -9.90 11.38 -17.88
N GLY A 33 -9.86 10.55 -18.89
CA GLY A 33 -10.93 10.33 -19.89
C GLY A 33 -10.41 10.39 -21.31
N GLY A 34 -11.01 9.63 -22.22
CA GLY A 34 -10.68 9.64 -23.65
C GLY A 34 -9.27 9.18 -24.02
N LEU A 35 -8.52 8.58 -23.05
CA LEU A 35 -7.12 8.21 -23.25
C LEU A 35 -6.95 7.06 -24.24
N ARG A 36 -7.97 6.26 -24.51
CA ARG A 36 -7.92 5.13 -25.45
C ARG A 36 -7.41 5.53 -26.83
N LYS A 37 -7.78 6.71 -27.34
CA LYS A 37 -7.35 7.19 -28.66
C LYS A 37 -5.89 7.65 -28.68
N LYS A 38 -5.40 8.11 -27.55
CA LYS A 38 -4.05 8.66 -27.38
C LYS A 38 -3.04 7.60 -26.94
N MET A 39 -3.51 6.58 -26.18
CA MET A 39 -2.72 5.48 -25.62
C MET A 39 -3.36 4.12 -25.94
N PRO A 40 -3.43 3.70 -27.21
CA PRO A 40 -4.16 2.49 -27.61
C PRO A 40 -3.57 1.19 -27.07
N ILE A 41 -2.23 1.06 -26.99
CA ILE A 41 -1.57 -0.16 -26.49
C ILE A 41 -1.85 -0.30 -25.00
N THR A 42 -1.65 0.77 -24.24
CA THR A 42 -1.94 0.80 -22.79
C THR A 42 -3.42 0.52 -22.54
N ALA A 43 -4.34 1.10 -23.31
CA ALA A 43 -5.78 0.89 -23.15
C ALA A 43 -6.21 -0.55 -23.43
N ILE A 44 -5.71 -1.17 -24.51
CA ILE A 44 -6.06 -2.56 -24.86
C ILE A 44 -5.51 -3.54 -23.81
N THR A 45 -4.25 -3.39 -23.42
CA THR A 45 -3.65 -4.26 -22.40
C THR A 45 -4.34 -4.10 -21.05
N PHE A 46 -4.67 -2.87 -20.68
CA PHE A 46 -5.46 -2.59 -19.47
C PHE A 46 -6.84 -3.23 -19.52
N PHE A 47 -7.53 -3.15 -20.66
CA PHE A 47 -8.82 -3.79 -20.86
C PHE A 47 -8.77 -5.31 -20.71
N ILE A 48 -7.74 -5.96 -21.29
CA ILE A 48 -7.50 -7.40 -21.09
C ILE A 48 -7.33 -7.70 -19.60
N GLY A 49 -6.58 -6.88 -18.87
CA GLY A 49 -6.42 -7.01 -17.42
C GLY A 49 -7.74 -6.88 -16.65
N CYS A 50 -8.58 -5.92 -17.03
CA CYS A 50 -9.90 -5.72 -16.42
C CYS A 50 -10.81 -6.94 -16.63
N ILE A 51 -10.85 -7.51 -17.83
CA ILE A 51 -11.63 -8.71 -18.11
C ILE A 51 -11.07 -9.91 -17.36
N ALA A 52 -9.74 -10.07 -17.34
CA ALA A 52 -9.10 -11.19 -16.65
C ALA A 52 -9.39 -11.18 -15.14
N ILE A 53 -9.24 -10.03 -14.46
CA ILE A 53 -9.49 -9.93 -13.02
C ILE A 53 -10.98 -10.03 -12.68
N SER A 54 -11.87 -9.65 -13.61
CA SER A 54 -13.31 -9.79 -13.45
C SER A 54 -13.76 -11.26 -13.51
N GLY A 55 -12.92 -12.16 -14.00
CA GLY A 55 -13.23 -13.58 -14.08
C GLY A 55 -14.16 -13.91 -15.26
N ILE A 56 -13.96 -13.29 -16.40
CA ILE A 56 -14.70 -13.57 -17.63
C ILE A 56 -13.94 -14.62 -18.45
N PRO A 57 -14.60 -15.72 -18.88
CA PRO A 57 -13.96 -16.73 -19.73
C PRO A 57 -13.56 -16.12 -21.08
N PRO A 58 -12.50 -16.61 -21.71
CA PRO A 58 -11.63 -17.73 -21.33
C PRO A 58 -10.38 -17.31 -20.54
N LEU A 59 -10.30 -16.07 -20.02
CA LEU A 59 -9.10 -15.50 -19.43
C LEU A 59 -8.68 -16.18 -18.11
N ALA A 60 -7.41 -16.01 -17.75
CA ALA A 60 -6.78 -16.71 -16.63
C ALA A 60 -7.52 -16.57 -15.30
N GLY A 61 -8.05 -15.38 -15.01
CA GLY A 61 -8.76 -15.12 -13.76
C GLY A 61 -10.09 -15.86 -13.60
N PHE A 62 -10.71 -16.32 -14.70
CA PHE A 62 -11.91 -17.13 -14.63
C PHE A 62 -11.62 -18.50 -13.97
N TRP A 63 -10.64 -19.22 -14.47
CA TRP A 63 -10.33 -20.58 -14.01
C TRP A 63 -9.99 -20.64 -12.52
N SER A 64 -9.08 -19.78 -12.06
CA SER A 64 -8.66 -19.75 -10.67
C SER A 64 -9.76 -19.25 -9.72
N LYS A 65 -10.54 -18.26 -10.13
CA LYS A 65 -11.60 -17.69 -9.31
C LYS A 65 -12.78 -18.66 -9.15
N ASP A 66 -13.12 -19.36 -10.20
CA ASP A 66 -14.21 -20.32 -10.23
C ASP A 66 -13.89 -21.55 -9.39
N GLU A 67 -12.65 -22.02 -9.41
CA GLU A 67 -12.19 -23.11 -8.55
C GLU A 67 -12.25 -22.72 -7.06
N ILE A 68 -11.77 -21.54 -6.69
CA ILE A 68 -11.84 -21.03 -5.31
C ILE A 68 -13.30 -20.91 -4.85
N LEU A 69 -14.18 -20.35 -5.69
CA LEU A 69 -15.60 -20.21 -5.37
C LEU A 69 -16.30 -21.59 -5.27
N GLY A 70 -15.94 -22.53 -6.13
CA GLY A 70 -16.46 -23.89 -6.09
C GLY A 70 -16.12 -24.62 -4.79
N GLN A 71 -14.86 -24.56 -4.37
CA GLN A 71 -14.43 -25.15 -3.10
C GLN A 71 -15.06 -24.46 -1.89
N ALA A 72 -15.18 -23.12 -1.93
CA ALA A 72 -15.83 -22.36 -0.87
C ALA A 72 -17.33 -22.68 -0.75
N PHE A 73 -18.01 -22.95 -1.87
CA PHE A 73 -19.43 -23.33 -1.87
C PHE A 73 -19.70 -24.61 -1.07
N ASN A 74 -18.85 -25.61 -1.27
CA ASN A 74 -18.98 -26.90 -0.62
C ASN A 74 -18.54 -26.89 0.87
N SER A 75 -17.54 -26.08 1.22
CA SER A 75 -16.93 -26.08 2.54
C SER A 75 -17.49 -25.01 3.47
N PHE A 76 -17.71 -23.78 2.97
CA PHE A 76 -18.07 -22.61 3.74
C PHE A 76 -19.04 -21.69 2.98
N PRO A 77 -20.35 -21.98 2.97
CA PRO A 77 -21.34 -21.23 2.17
C PRO A 77 -21.38 -19.72 2.44
N LEU A 78 -21.09 -19.29 3.68
CA LEU A 78 -21.01 -17.86 4.02
C LEU A 78 -19.82 -17.18 3.34
N LEU A 79 -18.66 -17.83 3.33
CA LEU A 79 -17.46 -17.29 2.65
C LEU A 79 -17.67 -17.29 1.14
N TRP A 80 -18.33 -18.31 0.59
CA TRP A 80 -18.76 -18.31 -0.79
C TRP A 80 -19.63 -17.12 -1.14
N LEU A 81 -20.65 -16.81 -0.33
CA LEU A 81 -21.55 -15.68 -0.57
C LEU A 81 -20.78 -14.35 -0.59
N ILE A 82 -19.89 -14.16 0.37
CA ILE A 82 -19.03 -12.97 0.43
C ILE A 82 -18.14 -12.89 -0.82
N GLY A 83 -17.49 -13.98 -1.18
CA GLY A 83 -16.64 -14.08 -2.38
C GLY A 83 -17.43 -13.81 -3.66
N PHE A 84 -18.63 -14.36 -3.77
CA PHE A 84 -19.53 -14.19 -4.91
C PHE A 84 -19.95 -12.72 -5.10
N ILE A 85 -20.39 -12.05 -4.04
CA ILE A 85 -20.71 -10.61 -4.07
C ILE A 85 -19.48 -9.79 -4.42
N THR A 86 -18.33 -10.09 -3.80
CA THR A 86 -17.06 -9.42 -4.07
C THR A 86 -16.63 -9.60 -5.53
N ALA A 87 -16.94 -10.73 -6.15
CA ALA A 87 -16.68 -10.96 -7.57
C ALA A 87 -17.42 -9.96 -8.47
N GLY A 88 -18.71 -9.75 -8.21
CA GLY A 88 -19.52 -8.75 -8.92
C GLY A 88 -19.03 -7.32 -8.68
N MET A 89 -18.70 -6.99 -7.42
CA MET A 89 -18.12 -5.68 -7.07
C MET A 89 -16.78 -5.46 -7.77
N THR A 90 -15.94 -6.50 -7.89
CA THR A 90 -14.65 -6.42 -8.59
C THR A 90 -14.85 -6.09 -10.06
N ALA A 91 -15.76 -6.76 -10.73
CA ALA A 91 -16.10 -6.46 -12.11
C ALA A 91 -16.62 -5.01 -12.26
N PHE A 92 -17.48 -4.56 -11.37
CA PHE A 92 -18.00 -3.20 -11.39
C PHE A 92 -16.90 -2.13 -11.24
N TYR A 93 -16.03 -2.22 -10.22
CA TYR A 93 -15.04 -1.16 -9.99
C TYR A 93 -13.91 -1.18 -11.02
N MET A 94 -13.55 -2.33 -11.58
CA MET A 94 -12.54 -2.42 -12.63
C MET A 94 -13.03 -1.78 -13.93
N PHE A 95 -14.28 -2.01 -14.30
CA PHE A 95 -14.87 -1.36 -15.47
C PHE A 95 -15.20 0.12 -15.23
N ARG A 96 -15.56 0.51 -14.00
CA ARG A 96 -15.60 1.93 -13.61
C ARG A 96 -14.26 2.62 -13.87
N LEU A 97 -13.16 2.01 -13.38
CA LEU A 97 -11.81 2.53 -13.60
C LEU A 97 -11.50 2.65 -15.10
N TYR A 98 -11.79 1.59 -15.86
CA TYR A 98 -11.53 1.59 -17.31
C TYR A 98 -12.30 2.71 -18.04
N PHE A 99 -13.60 2.81 -17.81
CA PHE A 99 -14.43 3.81 -18.50
C PHE A 99 -14.06 5.24 -18.11
N LEU A 100 -13.78 5.52 -16.86
CA LEU A 100 -13.39 6.85 -16.42
C LEU A 100 -12.01 7.27 -16.92
N THR A 101 -11.10 6.32 -17.15
CA THR A 101 -9.74 6.60 -17.62
C THR A 101 -9.65 6.64 -19.15
N PHE A 102 -10.20 5.65 -19.83
CA PHE A 102 -9.93 5.46 -21.25
C PHE A 102 -11.06 5.91 -22.18
N GLU A 103 -12.30 6.01 -21.70
CA GLU A 103 -13.46 6.38 -22.50
C GLU A 103 -13.96 7.80 -22.16
N GLY A 104 -14.86 8.32 -23.00
CA GLY A 104 -15.42 9.67 -22.84
C GLY A 104 -14.50 10.79 -23.30
N ASP A 105 -14.69 11.98 -22.74
CA ASP A 105 -13.91 13.18 -23.03
C ASP A 105 -12.78 13.37 -22.03
N PHE A 106 -11.67 13.94 -22.49
CA PHE A 106 -10.54 14.24 -21.63
C PHE A 106 -10.87 15.43 -20.71
N ARG A 107 -10.60 15.27 -19.41
CA ARG A 107 -10.96 16.23 -18.36
C ARG A 107 -9.75 16.86 -17.67
N GLY A 108 -8.52 16.50 -18.06
CA GLY A 108 -7.29 16.95 -17.41
C GLY A 108 -7.04 18.46 -17.49
N GLU A 109 -7.61 19.13 -18.50
CA GLU A 109 -7.47 20.58 -18.69
C GLU A 109 -8.46 21.41 -17.83
N ASN A 110 -9.36 20.77 -17.10
CA ASN A 110 -10.37 21.47 -16.27
C ASN A 110 -9.74 22.00 -14.99
N GLN A 111 -9.38 23.27 -14.98
CA GLN A 111 -8.73 23.93 -13.84
C GLN A 111 -9.63 24.01 -12.60
N ASP A 112 -10.94 24.18 -12.76
CA ASP A 112 -11.87 24.23 -11.61
C ASP A 112 -11.87 22.88 -10.87
N LEU A 113 -11.83 21.78 -11.62
CA LEU A 113 -11.75 20.44 -11.05
C LEU A 113 -10.40 20.19 -10.38
N GLN A 114 -9.29 20.61 -11.01
CA GLN A 114 -7.95 20.53 -10.41
C GLN A 114 -7.90 21.30 -9.08
N ASN A 115 -8.36 22.55 -9.06
CA ASN A 115 -8.37 23.38 -7.86
C ASN A 115 -9.24 22.78 -6.74
N SER A 116 -10.39 22.20 -7.10
CA SER A 116 -11.25 21.51 -6.13
C SER A 116 -10.60 20.28 -5.50
N LEU A 117 -9.79 19.56 -6.27
CA LEU A 117 -9.04 18.39 -5.80
C LEU A 117 -7.87 18.78 -4.89
N LEU A 118 -7.14 19.83 -5.23
CA LEU A 118 -6.07 20.38 -4.39
C LEU A 118 -6.62 20.91 -3.05
N ALA A 119 -7.71 21.65 -3.09
CA ALA A 119 -8.39 22.14 -1.89
C ALA A 119 -8.89 21.00 -0.99
N PHE A 120 -9.44 19.93 -1.57
CA PHE A 120 -9.83 18.73 -0.83
C PHE A 120 -8.65 18.04 -0.13
N ALA A 121 -7.46 18.12 -0.72
CA ALA A 121 -6.22 17.57 -0.17
C ALA A 121 -5.54 18.51 0.85
N GLY A 122 -6.08 19.70 1.09
CA GLY A 122 -5.45 20.70 1.96
C GLY A 122 -4.17 21.29 1.38
N LYS A 123 -3.99 21.24 0.07
CA LYS A 123 -2.88 21.87 -0.66
C LYS A 123 -3.39 23.14 -1.33
N GLU A 124 -2.71 24.24 -1.09
CA GLU A 124 -2.86 25.44 -1.91
C GLU A 124 -2.06 25.27 -3.20
N LYS A 125 -2.54 25.90 -4.27
CA LYS A 125 -1.81 25.93 -5.53
C LYS A 125 -0.59 26.83 -5.27
N ASP A 126 0.61 26.29 -5.30
CA ASP A 126 1.82 27.10 -5.28
C ASP A 126 1.78 28.03 -6.49
N GLU A 127 1.79 29.35 -6.26
CA GLU A 127 1.74 30.37 -7.32
C GLU A 127 2.98 30.33 -8.25
N GLU A 128 3.99 29.55 -7.88
CA GLU A 128 5.21 29.33 -8.67
C GLU A 128 5.09 28.19 -9.72
N HIS A 129 3.90 27.63 -9.96
CA HIS A 129 3.76 26.76 -11.12
C HIS A 129 3.91 27.63 -12.38
N GLU A 130 5.18 27.73 -12.83
CA GLU A 130 5.54 28.14 -14.17
C GLU A 130 4.47 27.66 -15.16
N GLU A 131 4.17 28.49 -16.14
CA GLU A 131 3.38 28.12 -17.31
C GLU A 131 4.02 26.88 -17.97
N HIS A 132 3.75 25.69 -17.40
CA HIS A 132 4.09 24.44 -18.08
C HIS A 132 3.33 24.45 -19.38
N GLU A 133 4.04 24.50 -20.49
CA GLU A 133 3.44 24.17 -21.79
C GLU A 133 2.68 22.85 -21.59
N VAL A 134 1.37 22.92 -21.70
CA VAL A 134 0.49 21.75 -21.53
C VAL A 134 0.94 20.70 -22.54
N GLY A 135 1.62 19.67 -22.05
CA GLY A 135 2.13 18.58 -22.86
C GLY A 135 0.98 17.86 -23.55
N LYS A 136 1.25 17.20 -24.66
CA LYS A 136 0.25 16.40 -25.37
C LYS A 136 0.33 14.97 -24.88
N ILE A 137 -0.76 14.43 -24.37
CA ILE A 137 -0.84 13.02 -24.03
C ILE A 137 -0.50 12.17 -25.26
N HIS A 138 0.44 11.29 -25.08
CA HIS A 138 0.86 10.30 -26.09
C HIS A 138 1.07 8.93 -25.46
N GLU A 139 1.18 7.90 -26.28
CA GLU A 139 1.50 6.55 -25.81
C GLU A 139 2.89 6.54 -25.17
N SER A 140 3.04 5.83 -24.08
CA SER A 140 4.33 5.69 -23.40
C SER A 140 5.37 5.02 -24.29
N ALA A 141 6.65 5.30 -24.04
CA ALA A 141 7.77 4.74 -24.79
C ALA A 141 7.76 3.20 -24.77
N TRP A 142 8.36 2.58 -25.78
CA TRP A 142 8.37 1.14 -25.94
C TRP A 142 8.89 0.33 -24.71
N PRO A 143 9.83 0.83 -23.88
CA PRO A 143 10.24 0.11 -22.68
C PRO A 143 9.12 -0.04 -21.63
N MET A 144 8.09 0.82 -21.69
CA MET A 144 6.92 0.73 -20.81
C MET A 144 5.81 -0.11 -21.45
N THR A 145 5.58 0.02 -22.77
CA THR A 145 4.49 -0.69 -23.47
C THR A 145 4.82 -2.14 -23.79
N LEU A 146 6.09 -2.49 -24.03
CA LEU A 146 6.51 -3.86 -24.30
C LEU A 146 6.18 -4.83 -23.15
N PRO A 147 6.51 -4.53 -21.88
CA PRO A 147 6.12 -5.39 -20.76
C PRO A 147 4.59 -5.59 -20.67
N LEU A 148 3.79 -4.57 -20.96
CA LEU A 148 2.34 -4.67 -20.99
C LEU A 148 1.87 -5.67 -22.06
N ALA A 149 2.40 -5.58 -23.27
CA ALA A 149 2.08 -6.49 -24.36
C ALA A 149 2.51 -7.93 -24.04
N VAL A 150 3.71 -8.11 -23.46
CA VAL A 150 4.22 -9.44 -23.05
C VAL A 150 3.34 -10.04 -21.95
N LEU A 151 2.89 -9.26 -20.96
CA LEU A 151 2.04 -9.74 -19.88
C LEU A 151 0.58 -9.99 -20.32
N ALA A 152 0.13 -9.35 -21.39
CA ALA A 152 -1.21 -9.57 -21.93
C ALA A 152 -1.37 -11.01 -22.45
N ILE A 153 -0.33 -11.57 -23.08
CA ILE A 153 -0.36 -12.93 -23.64
C ILE A 153 -0.66 -13.98 -22.58
N PRO A 154 0.12 -14.11 -21.47
CA PRO A 154 -0.20 -15.07 -20.42
C PRO A 154 -1.52 -14.75 -19.72
N SER A 155 -1.92 -13.48 -19.59
CA SER A 155 -3.23 -13.14 -19.01
C SER A 155 -4.41 -13.72 -19.78
N VAL A 156 -4.25 -13.95 -21.08
CA VAL A 156 -5.26 -14.62 -21.91
C VAL A 156 -5.13 -16.16 -21.84
N PHE A 157 -3.92 -16.71 -21.91
CA PHE A 157 -3.71 -18.11 -22.20
C PHE A 157 -3.30 -18.97 -21.00
N ILE A 158 -2.65 -18.40 -19.98
CA ILE A 158 -2.07 -19.21 -18.88
C ILE A 158 -3.15 -19.93 -18.05
N GLY A 159 -4.38 -19.46 -18.07
CA GLY A 159 -5.49 -20.09 -17.38
C GLY A 159 -5.79 -21.52 -17.86
N PHE A 160 -5.48 -21.81 -19.14
CA PHE A 160 -5.65 -23.15 -19.70
C PHE A 160 -4.69 -24.21 -19.12
N ILE A 161 -3.63 -23.79 -18.41
CA ILE A 161 -2.72 -24.68 -17.68
C ILE A 161 -3.38 -25.25 -16.42
N GLY A 162 -4.38 -24.54 -15.86
CA GLY A 162 -5.09 -24.90 -14.64
C GLY A 162 -6.55 -25.28 -14.85
N VAL A 163 -6.92 -25.85 -16.01
CA VAL A 163 -8.31 -26.29 -16.22
C VAL A 163 -8.69 -27.47 -15.32
N PRO A 164 -9.89 -27.50 -14.71
CA PRO A 164 -10.24 -28.48 -13.68
C PRO A 164 -10.19 -29.96 -14.14
N TRP A 165 -10.43 -30.22 -15.43
CA TRP A 165 -10.44 -31.59 -15.98
C TRP A 165 -9.08 -32.12 -16.45
N ASN A 166 -8.06 -31.25 -16.54
CA ASN A 166 -6.70 -31.60 -16.90
C ASN A 166 -5.73 -30.51 -16.49
N SER A 167 -5.48 -30.38 -15.20
CA SER A 167 -4.60 -29.34 -14.67
C SER A 167 -3.14 -29.75 -14.79
N ILE A 168 -2.42 -29.15 -15.75
CA ILE A 168 -0.95 -29.32 -15.87
C ILE A 168 -0.27 -28.78 -14.60
N PHE A 169 -0.80 -27.71 -14.02
CA PHE A 169 -0.27 -27.08 -12.81
C PHE A 169 -0.42 -28.00 -11.59
N ALA A 170 -1.60 -28.60 -11.38
CA ALA A 170 -1.82 -29.53 -10.29
C ALA A 170 -0.95 -30.80 -10.45
N ASN A 171 -0.82 -31.33 -11.67
CA ASN A 171 0.06 -32.46 -11.95
C ASN A 171 1.55 -32.17 -11.65
N LEU A 172 1.98 -30.92 -11.74
CA LEU A 172 3.35 -30.53 -11.41
C LEU A 172 3.57 -30.47 -9.89
N LEU A 173 2.55 -30.08 -9.11
CA LEU A 173 2.64 -29.93 -7.66
C LEU A 173 2.44 -31.27 -6.92
N ASP A 174 1.35 -31.95 -7.20
CA ASP A 174 0.99 -33.25 -6.65
C ASP A 174 0.25 -34.07 -7.70
N PRO A 175 0.98 -35.00 -8.39
CA PRO A 175 0.39 -35.84 -9.43
C PRO A 175 -0.72 -36.76 -8.93
N ILE A 176 -0.67 -37.19 -7.68
CA ILE A 176 -1.66 -38.13 -7.11
C ILE A 176 -2.97 -37.38 -6.86
N GLU A 177 -2.92 -36.26 -6.19
CA GLU A 177 -4.10 -35.43 -5.91
C GLU A 177 -4.71 -34.89 -7.22
N ALA A 178 -3.87 -34.54 -8.20
CA ALA A 178 -4.32 -34.07 -9.51
C ALA A 178 -5.11 -35.13 -10.28
N ILE A 179 -4.71 -36.40 -10.23
CA ILE A 179 -5.43 -37.52 -10.86
C ILE A 179 -6.76 -37.76 -10.15
N GLU A 180 -6.77 -37.79 -8.82
CA GLU A 180 -8.00 -37.95 -8.03
C GLU A 180 -8.99 -36.80 -8.24
N SER A 181 -8.52 -35.58 -8.35
CA SER A 181 -9.37 -34.41 -8.58
C SER A 181 -9.97 -34.42 -10.00
N ALA A 182 -9.19 -34.82 -11.00
CA ALA A 182 -9.67 -34.95 -12.38
C ALA A 182 -10.70 -36.05 -12.53
N GLU A 183 -10.52 -37.19 -11.85
CA GLU A 183 -11.49 -38.30 -11.85
C GLU A 183 -12.81 -37.93 -11.16
N LYS A 184 -12.76 -37.09 -10.13
CA LYS A 184 -13.93 -36.59 -9.40
C LYS A 184 -14.61 -35.38 -10.08
N PHE A 185 -14.01 -34.85 -11.16
CA PHE A 185 -14.56 -33.68 -11.85
C PHE A 185 -15.92 -33.99 -12.47
N SER A 186 -16.91 -33.18 -12.11
CA SER A 186 -18.28 -33.29 -12.64
C SER A 186 -18.73 -32.01 -13.32
N TRP A 187 -19.06 -32.06 -14.58
CA TRP A 187 -19.66 -30.95 -15.34
C TRP A 187 -20.97 -30.48 -14.71
N GLY A 188 -21.72 -31.36 -14.07
CA GLY A 188 -23.01 -31.05 -13.41
C GLY A 188 -22.83 -30.12 -12.20
N GLU A 189 -21.71 -30.19 -11.50
CA GLU A 189 -21.41 -29.31 -10.36
C GLU A 189 -20.67 -28.05 -10.78
N PHE A 190 -19.73 -28.17 -11.71
CA PHE A 190 -18.92 -27.05 -12.20
C PHE A 190 -19.75 -26.03 -12.98
N LEU A 191 -20.56 -26.47 -13.93
CA LEU A 191 -21.24 -25.58 -14.87
C LEU A 191 -22.22 -24.59 -14.21
N PRO A 192 -23.06 -24.98 -13.24
CA PRO A 192 -23.92 -24.02 -12.54
C PRO A 192 -23.17 -22.95 -11.77
N LEU A 193 -22.07 -23.30 -11.10
CA LEU A 193 -21.25 -22.35 -10.36
C LEU A 193 -20.51 -21.40 -11.30
N ALA A 194 -19.95 -21.92 -12.40
CA ALA A 194 -19.32 -21.12 -13.44
C ALA A 194 -20.29 -20.15 -14.10
N ILE A 195 -21.50 -20.58 -14.42
CA ILE A 195 -22.55 -19.69 -14.96
C ILE A 195 -22.92 -18.62 -13.94
N ALA A 196 -23.07 -18.99 -12.66
CA ALA A 196 -23.41 -18.02 -11.62
C ALA A 196 -22.31 -16.97 -11.44
N SER A 197 -21.02 -17.38 -11.44
CA SER A 197 -19.90 -16.45 -11.28
C SER A 197 -19.73 -15.52 -12.50
N VAL A 198 -19.95 -16.03 -13.71
CA VAL A 198 -19.98 -15.19 -14.92
C VAL A 198 -21.17 -14.24 -14.90
N ALA A 199 -22.33 -14.71 -14.46
CA ALA A 199 -23.54 -13.87 -14.38
C ALA A 199 -23.35 -12.69 -13.43
N ILE A 200 -22.84 -12.92 -12.21
CA ILE A 200 -22.63 -11.82 -11.25
C ILE A 200 -21.57 -10.84 -11.74
N SER A 201 -20.50 -11.32 -12.38
CA SER A 201 -19.47 -10.48 -12.98
C SER A 201 -20.04 -9.67 -14.16
N SER A 202 -20.88 -10.28 -15.00
CA SER A 202 -21.57 -9.59 -16.10
C SER A 202 -22.54 -8.52 -15.61
N VAL A 203 -23.26 -8.78 -14.53
CA VAL A 203 -24.12 -7.77 -13.88
C VAL A 203 -23.27 -6.59 -13.38
N GLY A 204 -22.13 -6.86 -12.74
CA GLY A 204 -21.18 -5.80 -12.32
C GLY A 204 -20.70 -4.96 -13.50
N ILE A 205 -20.31 -5.59 -14.60
CA ILE A 205 -19.89 -4.89 -15.84
C ILE A 205 -21.06 -4.07 -16.41
N LEU A 206 -22.24 -4.65 -16.53
CA LEU A 206 -23.42 -3.97 -17.06
C LEU A 206 -23.77 -2.73 -16.25
N LEU A 207 -23.74 -2.82 -14.93
CA LEU A 207 -23.94 -1.67 -14.04
C LEU A 207 -22.88 -0.58 -14.26
N ALA A 208 -21.62 -0.96 -14.46
CA ALA A 208 -20.55 0.00 -14.76
C ALA A 208 -20.78 0.67 -16.13
N VAL A 209 -21.18 -0.09 -17.15
CA VAL A 209 -21.55 0.44 -18.49
C VAL A 209 -22.70 1.43 -18.40
N LEU A 210 -23.76 1.08 -17.70
CA LEU A 210 -24.96 1.94 -17.57
C LEU A 210 -24.66 3.22 -16.79
N THR A 211 -23.76 3.15 -15.81
CA THR A 211 -23.43 4.29 -14.94
C THR A 211 -22.37 5.21 -15.56
N TYR A 212 -21.26 4.64 -16.07
CA TYR A 212 -20.08 5.43 -16.45
C TYR A 212 -19.86 5.59 -17.94
N TYR A 213 -20.32 4.63 -18.75
CA TYR A 213 -20.17 4.73 -20.21
C TYR A 213 -21.39 5.38 -20.89
N LEU A 214 -22.59 4.92 -20.53
CA LEU A 214 -23.84 5.44 -21.08
C LEU A 214 -24.43 6.61 -20.29
N ASN A 215 -23.92 6.90 -19.09
CA ASN A 215 -24.39 7.95 -18.19
C ASN A 215 -25.92 7.94 -17.96
N ARG A 216 -26.53 6.74 -17.96
CA ARG A 216 -27.97 6.56 -17.78
C ARG A 216 -28.40 6.40 -16.34
N LEU A 217 -27.48 6.05 -15.45
CA LEU A 217 -27.73 5.80 -14.04
C LEU A 217 -26.79 6.65 -13.18
N ASP A 218 -27.33 7.57 -12.40
CA ASP A 218 -26.60 8.37 -11.42
C ASP A 218 -26.53 7.68 -10.05
N LEU A 219 -26.07 6.42 -10.03
CA LEU A 219 -26.01 5.64 -8.79
C LEU A 219 -25.13 6.31 -7.72
N GLY A 220 -23.98 6.84 -8.11
CA GLY A 220 -23.04 7.48 -7.19
C GLY A 220 -23.66 8.73 -6.51
N VAL A 221 -24.21 9.63 -7.30
CA VAL A 221 -24.83 10.87 -6.80
C VAL A 221 -26.09 10.59 -5.99
N SER A 222 -26.92 9.67 -6.47
CA SER A 222 -28.17 9.30 -5.77
C SER A 222 -27.90 8.65 -4.43
N LEU A 223 -26.94 7.70 -4.35
CA LEU A 223 -26.58 7.02 -3.11
C LEU A 223 -25.86 7.95 -2.12
N SER A 224 -24.98 8.83 -2.60
CA SER A 224 -24.28 9.79 -1.73
C SER A 224 -25.24 10.78 -1.07
N LYS A 225 -26.25 11.24 -1.79
CA LYS A 225 -27.31 12.10 -1.24
C LYS A 225 -28.22 11.36 -0.26
N LYS A 226 -28.53 10.09 -0.53
CA LYS A 226 -29.42 9.26 0.31
C LYS A 226 -28.73 8.82 1.61
N TYR A 227 -27.42 8.55 1.55
CA TYR A 227 -26.65 8.02 2.68
C TYR A 227 -25.39 8.85 2.97
N PRO A 228 -25.52 10.12 3.42
CA PRO A 228 -24.37 11.03 3.55
C PRO A 228 -23.34 10.57 4.58
N LYS A 229 -23.77 9.93 5.69
CA LYS A 229 -22.86 9.39 6.71
C LYS A 229 -21.99 8.25 6.18
N ILE A 230 -22.58 7.33 5.41
CA ILE A 230 -21.86 6.22 4.79
C ILE A 230 -20.92 6.77 3.73
N ASN A 231 -21.36 7.73 2.93
CA ASN A 231 -20.51 8.37 1.92
C ASN A 231 -19.30 9.04 2.57
N SER A 232 -19.47 9.82 3.64
CA SER A 232 -18.37 10.44 4.38
C SER A 232 -17.40 9.40 4.96
N PHE A 233 -17.91 8.31 5.52
CA PHE A 233 -17.10 7.22 6.06
C PHE A 233 -16.24 6.54 4.98
N LEU A 234 -16.82 6.30 3.79
CA LEU A 234 -16.12 5.71 2.65
C LEU A 234 -15.11 6.70 2.02
N GLN A 235 -15.48 7.98 1.90
CA GLN A 235 -14.58 9.02 1.37
C GLN A 235 -13.34 9.22 2.25
N ASN A 236 -13.51 9.14 3.58
CA ASN A 236 -12.39 9.20 4.53
C ASN A 236 -11.67 7.84 4.70
N LYS A 237 -11.80 6.92 3.74
CA LYS A 237 -11.09 5.63 3.71
C LYS A 237 -11.27 4.85 5.02
N TRP A 238 -12.49 4.84 5.57
CA TRP A 238 -12.85 4.17 6.83
C TRP A 238 -12.10 4.74 8.04
N TYR A 239 -11.49 5.91 7.93
CA TYR A 239 -10.60 6.53 8.93
C TYR A 239 -9.39 5.64 9.32
N LEU A 240 -9.03 4.68 8.47
CA LEU A 240 -7.90 3.77 8.73
C LEU A 240 -6.56 4.51 8.66
N ASP A 241 -6.43 5.46 7.74
CA ASP A 241 -5.21 6.28 7.62
C ASP A 241 -5.04 7.14 8.88
N ASP A 242 -6.11 7.77 9.37
CA ASP A 242 -6.09 8.57 10.60
C ASP A 242 -5.77 7.71 11.84
N PHE A 243 -6.32 6.50 11.90
CA PHE A 243 -6.04 5.54 12.97
C PHE A 243 -4.55 5.13 12.96
N ASN A 244 -4.03 4.76 11.79
CA ASN A 244 -2.63 4.37 11.63
C ASN A 244 -1.69 5.52 11.95
N GLU A 245 -1.98 6.73 11.46
CA GLU A 245 -1.18 7.93 11.76
C GLU A 245 -1.16 8.22 13.26
N LYS A 246 -2.31 8.17 13.94
CA LYS A 246 -2.42 8.50 15.35
C LYS A 246 -1.75 7.46 16.26
N ILE A 247 -1.93 6.18 15.99
CA ILE A 247 -1.44 5.10 16.87
C ILE A 247 -0.01 4.72 16.50
N PHE A 248 0.24 4.37 15.24
CA PHE A 248 1.54 3.83 14.86
C PHE A 248 2.57 4.94 14.59
N VAL A 249 2.24 5.94 13.77
CA VAL A 249 3.24 6.95 13.38
C VAL A 249 3.52 7.92 14.51
N LYS A 250 2.47 8.57 15.05
CA LYS A 250 2.64 9.53 16.17
C LYS A 250 3.04 8.82 17.46
N GLY A 251 2.50 7.61 17.72
CA GLY A 251 2.87 6.78 18.85
C GLY A 251 4.36 6.41 18.84
N SER A 252 4.86 5.88 17.72
CA SER A 252 6.27 5.51 17.57
C SER A 252 7.19 6.73 17.65
N ARG A 253 6.82 7.85 17.04
CA ARG A 253 7.59 9.10 17.16
C ARG A 253 7.63 9.65 18.58
N LYS A 254 6.53 9.51 19.34
CA LYS A 254 6.49 9.89 20.74
C LYS A 254 7.41 8.99 21.56
N LEU A 255 7.28 7.67 21.41
CA LEU A 255 8.14 6.70 22.09
C LEU A 255 9.63 6.92 21.80
N ALA A 256 9.97 7.13 20.53
CA ALA A 256 11.35 7.42 20.13
C ALA A 256 11.90 8.68 20.82
N ARG A 257 11.10 9.74 20.94
CA ARG A 257 11.51 10.96 21.68
C ARG A 257 11.73 10.70 23.16
N GLU A 258 10.83 9.94 23.79
CA GLU A 258 10.97 9.59 25.20
C GLU A 258 12.23 8.74 25.45
N VAL A 259 12.52 7.79 24.56
CA VAL A 259 13.75 6.98 24.63
C VAL A 259 15.00 7.87 24.47
N LEU A 260 15.01 8.79 23.50
CA LEU A 260 16.11 9.74 23.32
C LEU A 260 16.30 10.67 24.54
N GLU A 261 15.21 11.10 25.19
CA GLU A 261 15.31 11.88 26.40
C GLU A 261 15.90 11.09 27.59
N VAL A 262 15.53 9.82 27.70
CA VAL A 262 16.12 8.92 28.72
C VAL A 262 17.60 8.71 28.44
N ASP A 263 17.97 8.48 27.18
CA ASP A 263 19.36 8.32 26.78
C ASP A 263 20.19 9.57 27.13
N ALA A 264 19.76 10.74 26.69
CA ALA A 264 20.46 12.00 26.94
C ALA A 264 20.53 12.40 28.43
N LYS A 265 19.45 12.15 29.22
CA LYS A 265 19.42 12.56 30.62
C LYS A 265 20.04 11.53 31.58
N VAL A 266 19.79 10.25 31.33
CA VAL A 266 20.22 9.18 32.24
C VAL A 266 21.55 8.60 31.78
N VAL A 267 21.65 8.11 30.57
CA VAL A 267 22.87 7.43 30.09
C VAL A 267 24.01 8.42 29.96
N ASP A 268 23.84 9.47 29.17
CA ASP A 268 24.86 10.52 29.00
C ASP A 268 25.10 11.27 30.32
N GLY A 269 24.07 11.47 31.12
CA GLY A 269 24.19 12.08 32.44
C GLY A 269 25.12 11.28 33.36
N VAL A 270 24.95 9.94 33.43
CA VAL A 270 25.82 9.06 34.26
C VAL A 270 27.25 9.03 33.67
N VAL A 271 27.41 8.95 32.37
CA VAL A 271 28.72 8.98 31.72
C VAL A 271 29.45 10.29 32.02
N ASN A 272 28.78 11.42 31.88
CA ASN A 272 29.35 12.73 32.16
C ASN A 272 29.67 12.90 33.65
N LEU A 273 28.81 12.40 34.55
CA LEU A 273 29.06 12.42 36.00
C LEU A 273 30.30 11.60 36.37
N THR A 274 30.46 10.40 35.81
CA THR A 274 31.68 9.60 36.03
C THR A 274 32.91 10.29 35.49
N GLY A 275 32.84 10.95 34.35
CA GLY A 275 33.92 11.78 33.82
C GLY A 275 34.28 12.96 34.75
N LEU A 276 33.29 13.69 35.24
CA LEU A 276 33.48 14.78 36.21
C LEU A 276 34.06 14.31 37.54
N LEU A 277 33.58 13.18 38.07
CA LEU A 277 34.11 12.58 39.29
C LEU A 277 35.56 12.16 39.12
N THR A 278 35.90 11.57 37.98
CA THR A 278 37.27 11.16 37.66
C THR A 278 38.20 12.38 37.57
N LEU A 279 37.79 13.42 36.85
CA LEU A 279 38.55 14.66 36.74
C LEU A 279 38.70 15.36 38.10
N GLY A 280 37.59 15.47 38.88
CA GLY A 280 37.60 16.06 40.20
C GLY A 280 38.49 15.29 41.20
N SER A 281 38.46 13.95 41.13
CA SER A 281 39.34 13.09 41.92
C SER A 281 40.81 13.31 41.53
N GLY A 282 41.09 13.39 40.22
CA GLY A 282 42.45 13.68 39.72
C GLY A 282 42.97 15.04 40.18
N GLU A 283 42.12 16.09 40.07
CA GLU A 283 42.49 17.42 40.60
C GLU A 283 42.68 17.40 42.12
N GLY A 284 41.86 16.67 42.88
CA GLY A 284 42.00 16.49 44.35
C GLY A 284 43.31 15.78 44.69
N LEU A 285 43.68 14.71 44.00
CA LEU A 285 44.90 13.99 44.20
C LEU A 285 46.16 14.85 43.99
N LYS A 286 46.13 15.79 43.08
CA LYS A 286 47.22 16.77 42.80
C LYS A 286 47.65 17.55 44.07
N TYR A 287 46.73 17.84 44.96
CA TYR A 287 47.04 18.51 46.25
C TYR A 287 47.74 17.60 47.24
N PHE A 288 47.60 16.30 47.11
CA PHE A 288 48.32 15.30 47.95
C PHE A 288 49.71 14.99 47.36
N GLU A 289 49.87 15.13 46.06
CA GLU A 289 51.18 14.95 45.38
C GLU A 289 51.98 16.26 45.37
N THR A 290 52.47 16.69 46.50
CA THR A 290 53.26 17.93 46.64
C THR A 290 54.72 17.81 46.19
N GLY A 291 55.22 16.61 45.91
CA GLY A 291 56.61 16.34 45.55
C GLY A 291 57.61 16.54 46.70
N ARG A 292 57.13 16.86 47.91
CA ARG A 292 57.98 17.07 49.09
C ARG A 292 57.99 15.82 49.95
N ALA A 293 59.15 15.14 50.01
CA ALA A 293 59.34 13.93 50.79
C ALA A 293 58.94 14.09 52.27
N GLN A 294 59.18 15.28 52.82
CA GLN A 294 58.80 15.62 54.23
C GLN A 294 57.30 15.58 54.43
N PHE A 295 56.49 15.99 53.44
CA PHE A 295 55.03 15.98 53.57
C PHE A 295 54.46 14.55 53.53
N TYR A 296 55.02 13.70 52.67
CA TYR A 296 54.65 12.29 52.64
C TYR A 296 55.01 11.55 53.92
N ALA A 297 56.22 11.84 54.44
CA ALA A 297 56.65 11.28 55.80
C ALA A 297 55.66 11.71 56.87
N LEU A 298 55.21 12.96 56.88
CA LEU A 298 54.26 13.48 57.89
C LEU A 298 52.88 12.84 57.75
N ILE A 299 52.37 12.58 56.52
CA ILE A 299 51.10 11.85 56.28
C ILE A 299 51.23 10.41 56.77
N VAL A 300 52.33 9.70 56.48
CA VAL A 300 52.54 8.34 56.90
C VAL A 300 52.60 8.27 58.45
N PHE A 301 53.35 9.19 59.07
CA PHE A 301 53.45 9.25 60.50
C PHE A 301 52.12 9.57 61.18
N GLY A 302 51.34 10.52 60.63
CA GLY A 302 49.98 10.85 61.05
C GLY A 302 49.00 9.67 60.92
N GLY A 303 49.09 8.95 59.77
CA GLY A 303 48.30 7.73 59.57
C GLY A 303 48.61 6.61 60.53
N VAL A 304 49.88 6.40 60.88
CA VAL A 304 50.29 5.42 61.91
C VAL A 304 49.78 5.82 63.29
N ILE A 305 49.92 7.10 63.69
CA ILE A 305 49.36 7.59 64.98
C ILE A 305 47.81 7.44 64.97
N ALA A 306 47.13 7.74 63.96
CA ALA A 306 45.67 7.57 63.86
C ALA A 306 45.25 6.09 63.97
N LEU A 307 45.98 5.17 63.35
CA LEU A 307 45.74 3.75 63.42
C LEU A 307 45.99 3.25 64.84
N VAL A 308 47.12 3.65 65.53
CA VAL A 308 47.41 3.30 66.89
C VAL A 308 46.34 3.80 67.87
N ALA A 309 45.89 5.05 67.69
CA ALA A 309 44.80 5.62 68.47
C ALA A 309 43.47 4.88 68.24
N LEU A 310 43.16 4.51 67.00
CA LEU A 310 41.93 3.77 66.67
C LEU A 310 41.93 2.35 67.28
N PHE A 311 43.05 1.66 67.18
CA PHE A 311 43.22 0.34 67.81
C PHE A 311 43.30 0.43 69.32
N GLY A 312 43.86 1.51 69.89
CA GLY A 312 43.86 1.74 71.32
C GLY A 312 42.48 2.04 71.93
N VAL A 313 41.59 2.65 71.17
CA VAL A 313 40.20 2.94 71.53
C VAL A 313 39.29 1.73 71.36
N VAL A 314 39.54 0.91 70.36
CA VAL A 314 38.73 -0.30 70.03
C VAL A 314 39.18 -1.50 70.87
N GLY A 315 40.40 -1.49 71.40
CA GLY A 315 40.98 -2.56 72.23
C GLY A 315 40.88 -2.32 73.74
N ALA A 316 40.25 -1.21 74.19
CA ALA A 316 39.92 -0.93 75.58
C ALA A 316 38.37 -1.10 75.76
#